data_3f2d6169ff6ccf25c9d719385cf4b2ec
#
_entry.id   3f2d6169ff6ccf25c9d719385cf4b2ec
#
_cell.length_a   1.000
_cell.length_b   1.000
_cell.length_c   1.000
_cell.angle_alpha   90.00
_cell.angle_beta   90.00
_cell.angle_gamma   90.00
#
_symmetry.space_group_name_H-M   'P 1'
#
loop_
_entity.id
_entity.type
_entity.pdbx_description
1 polymer ?
#
loop_
_entity_poly.entity_id
_entity_poly.type
_entity_poly.pdbx_seq_one_letter_code
_entity_poly.pdbx_strand_id
1 'polypeptide(L)'
;MTDGRNGRRTLVLLRHAKAEQSRQGPDAERPLTARGHADAAAAGAWLARHELLPDVVLCSPARRTRQTWHGVALGMTGSPPEGGPAGSTPVVRYEPTAYDAHPDELLELVRSVDPEAGTVLLIAHNPGISLLSALLDPERADPDGLRTTDIVVHHPATPWPDVSPHAPLTARHTPRG
;
A
#
# COMPACT_ATOMS: atom_id res chain seq x y z
N MET A 1 -14.39 -3.56 26.04
CA MET A 1 -13.42 -2.51 26.30
C MET A 1 -12.87 -2.02 24.96
N THR A 2 -13.35 -0.89 24.52
CA THR A 2 -12.84 -0.29 23.29
C THR A 2 -11.45 0.27 23.59
N ASP A 3 -10.46 -0.34 23.00
CA ASP A 3 -9.12 0.22 22.95
C ASP A 3 -9.25 1.68 22.47
N GLY A 4 -8.61 2.61 23.17
CA GLY A 4 -8.66 4.05 22.87
C GLY A 4 -8.14 4.46 21.49
N ARG A 5 -7.89 3.54 20.62
CA ARG A 5 -7.73 3.73 19.18
C ARG A 5 -9.11 3.86 18.55
N ASN A 6 -9.75 4.89 18.92
CA ASN A 6 -11.06 5.36 18.54
C ASN A 6 -11.39 5.12 17.06
N GLY A 7 -11.67 3.90 16.66
CA GLY A 7 -12.30 3.49 15.40
C GLY A 7 -11.82 4.12 14.10
N ARG A 8 -10.74 4.93 14.13
CA ARG A 8 -10.24 5.61 12.95
C ARG A 8 -9.48 4.64 12.07
N ARG A 9 -10.03 4.33 10.92
CA ARG A 9 -9.38 3.49 9.93
C ARG A 9 -8.44 4.29 9.09
N THR A 10 -7.33 3.67 8.72
CA THR A 10 -6.32 4.27 7.85
C THR A 10 -6.06 3.35 6.68
N LEU A 11 -6.21 3.88 5.48
CA LEU A 11 -5.89 3.18 4.24
C LEU A 11 -4.69 3.87 3.60
N VAL A 12 -3.59 3.13 3.49
CA VAL A 12 -2.37 3.60 2.85
C VAL A 12 -2.29 2.96 1.47
N LEU A 13 -2.23 3.79 0.43
CA LEU A 13 -2.03 3.33 -0.95
C LEU A 13 -0.59 3.61 -1.34
N LEU A 14 0.09 2.58 -1.84
CA LEU A 14 1.48 2.65 -2.26
C LEU A 14 1.62 2.05 -3.66
N ARG A 15 1.99 2.89 -4.63
CA ARG A 15 2.38 2.37 -5.94
C ARG A 15 3.76 1.71 -5.82
N HIS A 16 3.96 0.56 -6.47
CA HIS A 16 5.24 -0.13 -6.44
C HIS A 16 6.41 0.80 -6.77
N ALA A 17 7.59 0.48 -6.25
CA ALA A 17 8.82 1.22 -6.49
C ALA A 17 9.33 1.03 -7.93
N LYS A 18 10.35 1.79 -8.29
CA LYS A 18 10.87 1.79 -9.66
C LYS A 18 11.36 0.41 -10.07
N ALA A 19 10.82 -0.09 -11.18
CA ALA A 19 11.12 -1.40 -11.73
C ALA A 19 11.94 -1.31 -13.02
N GLU A 20 12.71 -2.37 -13.28
CA GLU A 20 13.42 -2.53 -14.54
C GLU A 20 12.43 -2.63 -15.69
N GLN A 21 12.80 -2.10 -16.83
CA GLN A 21 12.09 -2.34 -18.07
C GLN A 21 12.65 -3.60 -18.70
N SER A 22 11.92 -4.70 -18.61
CA SER A 22 12.35 -5.95 -19.22
C SER A 22 11.89 -6.00 -20.66
N ARG A 23 12.83 -6.17 -21.57
CA ARG A 23 12.53 -6.46 -22.99
C ARG A 23 12.34 -7.95 -23.23
N GLN A 24 12.63 -8.78 -22.23
CA GLN A 24 12.52 -10.24 -22.30
C GLN A 24 11.83 -10.75 -21.06
N GLY A 25 10.87 -11.64 -21.25
CA GLY A 25 10.12 -12.27 -20.19
C GLY A 25 8.81 -11.58 -19.84
N PRO A 26 8.02 -12.19 -18.96
CA PRO A 26 6.70 -11.68 -18.59
C PRO A 26 6.79 -10.40 -17.76
N ASP A 27 5.83 -9.51 -17.94
CA ASP A 27 5.73 -8.28 -17.17
C ASP A 27 5.74 -8.51 -15.66
N ALA A 28 5.05 -9.56 -15.20
CA ALA A 28 4.95 -9.90 -13.78
C ALA A 28 6.31 -10.24 -13.13
N GLU A 29 7.33 -10.56 -13.91
CA GLU A 29 8.67 -10.92 -13.43
C GLU A 29 9.66 -9.77 -13.45
N ARG A 30 9.25 -8.57 -13.83
CA ARG A 30 10.13 -7.39 -13.81
C ARG A 30 10.54 -7.05 -12.37
N PRO A 31 11.86 -7.05 -12.05
CA PRO A 31 12.33 -6.72 -10.71
C PRO A 31 12.42 -5.21 -10.48
N LEU A 32 12.57 -4.81 -9.23
CA LEU A 32 12.93 -3.44 -8.91
C LEU A 32 14.35 -3.12 -9.36
N THR A 33 14.60 -1.85 -9.67
CA THR A 33 15.95 -1.31 -9.82
C THR A 33 16.60 -1.16 -8.44
N ALA A 34 17.93 -0.93 -8.39
CA ALA A 34 18.61 -0.59 -7.15
C ALA A 34 17.97 0.63 -6.47
N ARG A 35 17.62 1.65 -7.27
CA ARG A 35 16.90 2.83 -6.77
C ARG A 35 15.51 2.45 -6.20
N GLY A 36 14.80 1.55 -6.88
CA GLY A 36 13.50 1.07 -6.40
C GLY A 36 13.59 0.41 -5.04
N HIS A 37 14.61 -0.42 -4.81
CA HIS A 37 14.84 -1.02 -3.50
C HIS A 37 15.12 0.03 -2.42
N ALA A 38 15.94 1.02 -2.72
CA ALA A 38 16.25 2.11 -1.78
C ALA A 38 15.01 2.96 -1.46
N ASP A 39 14.21 3.28 -2.48
CA ASP A 39 12.97 4.05 -2.31
C ASP A 39 11.94 3.27 -1.49
N ALA A 40 11.84 1.96 -1.69
CA ALA A 40 10.93 1.10 -0.91
C ALA A 40 11.32 1.09 0.59
N ALA A 41 12.61 1.00 0.89
CA ALA A 41 13.09 1.08 2.27
C ALA A 41 12.80 2.46 2.88
N ALA A 42 12.98 3.54 2.12
CA ALA A 42 12.64 4.89 2.55
C ALA A 42 11.12 5.04 2.83
N ALA A 43 10.28 4.39 2.02
CA ALA A 43 8.83 4.35 2.25
C ALA A 43 8.51 3.68 3.60
N GLY A 44 9.13 2.55 3.89
CA GLY A 44 8.96 1.85 5.16
C GLY A 44 9.37 2.70 6.36
N ALA A 45 10.50 3.37 6.26
CA ALA A 45 10.99 4.28 7.31
C ALA A 45 10.00 5.44 7.55
N TRP A 46 9.45 6.00 6.47
CA TRP A 46 8.45 7.06 6.58
C TRP A 46 7.19 6.59 7.28
N LEU A 47 6.68 5.40 6.91
CA LEU A 47 5.50 4.81 7.55
C LEU A 47 5.73 4.60 9.06
N ALA A 48 6.90 4.11 9.44
CA ALA A 48 7.24 3.90 10.85
C ALA A 48 7.27 5.23 11.62
N ARG A 49 7.88 6.27 11.06
CA ARG A 49 7.96 7.59 11.70
C ARG A 49 6.58 8.24 11.87
N HIS A 50 5.63 7.91 11.02
CA HIS A 50 4.27 8.46 11.07
C HIS A 50 3.27 7.53 11.76
N GLU A 51 3.77 6.49 12.40
CA GLU A 51 2.94 5.52 13.14
C GLU A 51 1.86 4.87 12.27
N LEU A 52 2.22 4.58 11.01
CA LEU A 52 1.33 3.97 10.02
C LEU A 52 1.70 2.51 9.77
N LEU A 53 2.00 1.76 10.82
CA LEU A 53 2.32 0.34 10.70
C LEU A 53 1.06 -0.44 10.34
N PRO A 54 1.06 -1.20 9.22
CA PRO A 54 -0.14 -1.88 8.78
C PRO A 54 -0.46 -3.11 9.63
N ASP A 55 -1.75 -3.35 9.84
CA ASP A 55 -2.27 -4.62 10.39
C ASP A 55 -2.45 -5.64 9.26
N VAL A 56 -2.82 -5.15 8.07
CA VAL A 56 -3.03 -5.96 6.88
C VAL A 56 -2.31 -5.31 5.71
N VAL A 57 -1.61 -6.13 4.93
CA VAL A 57 -0.99 -5.72 3.67
C VAL A 57 -1.67 -6.48 2.53
N LEU A 58 -2.24 -5.74 1.59
CA LEU A 58 -2.76 -6.29 0.34
C LEU A 58 -1.75 -5.96 -0.75
N CYS A 59 -1.22 -6.98 -1.41
CA CYS A 59 -0.12 -6.80 -2.35
C CYS A 59 -0.38 -7.57 -3.63
N SER A 60 -0.17 -6.93 -4.77
CA SER A 60 -0.14 -7.64 -6.05
C SER A 60 0.96 -8.69 -6.05
N PRO A 61 0.76 -9.86 -6.70
CA PRO A 61 1.78 -10.91 -6.73
C PRO A 61 2.93 -10.65 -7.70
N ALA A 62 2.90 -9.57 -8.48
CA ALA A 62 4.00 -9.22 -9.36
C ALA A 62 5.31 -9.07 -8.58
N ARG A 63 6.43 -9.44 -9.21
CA ARG A 63 7.75 -9.38 -8.56
C ARG A 63 8.05 -7.97 -8.02
N ARG A 64 7.76 -6.92 -8.79
CA ARG A 64 8.02 -5.53 -8.37
C ARG A 64 7.22 -5.10 -7.14
N THR A 65 5.99 -5.58 -6.99
CA THR A 65 5.19 -5.29 -5.79
C THR A 65 5.63 -6.10 -4.59
N ARG A 66 5.96 -7.38 -4.78
CA ARG A 66 6.52 -8.22 -3.71
C ARG A 66 7.83 -7.65 -3.18
N GLN A 67 8.71 -7.21 -4.07
CA GLN A 67 9.98 -6.59 -3.69
C GLN A 67 9.78 -5.23 -3.03
N THR A 68 8.77 -4.47 -3.46
CA THR A 68 8.39 -3.21 -2.79
C THR A 68 7.99 -3.49 -1.34
N TRP A 69 7.11 -4.48 -1.12
CA TRP A 69 6.72 -4.86 0.24
C TRP A 69 7.93 -5.30 1.08
N HIS A 70 8.81 -6.11 0.51
CA HIS A 70 10.02 -6.54 1.23
C HIS A 70 10.87 -5.34 1.68
N GLY A 71 11.09 -4.38 0.81
CA GLY A 71 11.83 -3.15 1.13
C GLY A 71 11.13 -2.30 2.18
N VAL A 72 9.81 -2.16 2.06
CA VAL A 72 8.98 -1.43 3.03
C VAL A 72 9.10 -2.06 4.42
N ALA A 73 8.96 -3.37 4.51
CA ALA A 73 9.06 -4.10 5.77
C ALA A 73 10.44 -3.93 6.41
N LEU A 74 11.49 -4.02 5.60
CA LEU A 74 12.86 -3.79 6.04
C LEU A 74 13.05 -2.36 6.56
N GLY A 75 12.53 -1.37 5.87
CA GLY A 75 12.60 0.03 6.28
C GLY A 75 11.80 0.34 7.54
N MET A 76 10.68 -0.34 7.76
CA MET A 76 9.86 -0.18 8.96
C MET A 76 10.53 -0.75 10.21
N THR A 77 11.15 -1.92 10.10
CA THR A 77 11.56 -2.72 11.27
C THR A 77 13.06 -2.96 11.35
N GLY A 78 13.79 -2.71 10.27
CA GLY A 78 15.20 -3.11 10.16
C GLY A 78 15.40 -4.60 9.93
N SER A 79 14.32 -5.37 9.74
CA SER A 79 14.35 -6.82 9.55
C SER A 79 13.48 -7.25 8.38
N PRO A 80 13.85 -8.32 7.65
CA PRO A 80 13.00 -8.86 6.60
C PRO A 80 11.62 -9.29 7.13
N PRO A 81 10.57 -9.33 6.27
CA PRO A 81 9.21 -9.65 6.71
C PRO A 81 9.07 -10.99 7.42
N GLU A 82 9.86 -11.98 7.03
CA GLU A 82 9.80 -13.34 7.58
C GLU A 82 10.61 -13.52 8.86
N GLY A 83 11.33 -12.49 9.30
CA GLY A 83 12.19 -12.56 10.47
C GLY A 83 11.75 -11.69 11.66
N GLY A 84 10.55 -11.15 11.61
CA GLY A 84 10.05 -10.23 12.63
C GLY A 84 9.66 -10.93 13.93
N PRO A 85 9.60 -10.18 15.04
CA PRO A 85 9.11 -10.74 16.31
C PRO A 85 7.67 -11.21 16.20
N ALA A 86 7.35 -12.29 16.88
CA ALA A 86 5.99 -12.82 16.91
C ALA A 86 5.01 -11.77 17.45
N GLY A 87 3.86 -11.60 16.78
CA GLY A 87 2.80 -10.67 17.18
C GLY A 87 2.91 -9.26 16.62
N SER A 88 4.04 -8.90 15.99
CA SER A 88 4.20 -7.58 15.33
C SER A 88 4.14 -7.64 13.81
N THR A 89 3.99 -8.84 13.25
CA THR A 89 3.97 -9.06 11.80
C THR A 89 2.56 -8.85 11.27
N PRO A 90 2.35 -8.01 10.26
CA PRO A 90 1.03 -7.86 9.65
C PRO A 90 0.62 -9.12 8.91
N VAL A 91 -0.68 -9.26 8.69
CA VAL A 91 -1.21 -10.26 7.77
C VAL A 91 -0.95 -9.78 6.36
N VAL A 92 -0.19 -10.54 5.57
CA VAL A 92 0.11 -10.21 4.18
C VAL A 92 -0.69 -11.12 3.25
N ARG A 93 -1.45 -10.50 2.36
CA ARG A 93 -2.25 -11.20 1.35
C ARG A 93 -1.75 -10.82 -0.03
N TYR A 94 -1.24 -11.79 -0.77
CA TYR A 94 -0.89 -11.61 -2.19
C TYR A 94 -2.13 -11.92 -3.02
N GLU A 95 -2.69 -10.87 -3.63
CA GLU A 95 -4.00 -10.94 -4.30
C GLU A 95 -3.82 -10.86 -5.82
N PRO A 96 -4.07 -11.97 -6.55
CA PRO A 96 -3.94 -11.96 -8.02
C PRO A 96 -4.78 -10.88 -8.69
N THR A 97 -5.96 -10.58 -8.15
CA THR A 97 -6.84 -9.53 -8.65
C THR A 97 -6.17 -8.16 -8.68
N ALA A 98 -5.21 -7.90 -7.78
CA ALA A 98 -4.56 -6.59 -7.68
C ALA A 98 -3.55 -6.33 -8.81
N TYR A 99 -3.19 -7.35 -9.59
CA TYR A 99 -2.15 -7.21 -10.62
C TYR A 99 -2.57 -6.27 -11.76
N ASP A 100 -3.74 -6.47 -12.32
CA ASP A 100 -4.26 -5.67 -13.44
C ASP A 100 -5.67 -5.19 -13.09
N ALA A 101 -5.80 -4.54 -11.93
CA ALA A 101 -7.07 -4.23 -11.32
C ALA A 101 -7.61 -2.87 -11.75
N HIS A 102 -8.93 -2.83 -11.96
CA HIS A 102 -9.68 -1.59 -11.97
C HIS A 102 -9.85 -1.07 -10.53
N PRO A 103 -10.14 0.23 -10.33
CA PRO A 103 -10.26 0.79 -8.97
C PRO A 103 -11.37 0.13 -8.14
N ASP A 104 -12.47 -0.28 -8.75
CA ASP A 104 -13.55 -0.99 -8.07
C ASP A 104 -13.11 -2.37 -7.55
N GLU A 105 -12.25 -3.07 -8.28
CA GLU A 105 -11.67 -4.34 -7.84
C GLU A 105 -10.72 -4.16 -6.66
N LEU A 106 -9.90 -3.11 -6.68
CA LEU A 106 -9.06 -2.75 -5.54
C LEU A 106 -9.88 -2.36 -4.32
N LEU A 107 -10.97 -1.63 -4.53
CA LEU A 107 -11.88 -1.26 -3.46
C LEU A 107 -12.53 -2.49 -2.82
N GLU A 108 -12.92 -3.48 -3.60
CA GLU A 108 -13.45 -4.73 -3.07
C GLU A 108 -12.42 -5.49 -2.23
N LEU A 109 -11.15 -5.48 -2.61
CA LEU A 109 -10.10 -6.06 -1.78
C LEU A 109 -9.99 -5.36 -0.43
N VAL A 110 -10.02 -4.03 -0.43
CA VAL A 110 -10.01 -3.23 0.80
C VAL A 110 -11.21 -3.56 1.69
N ARG A 111 -12.38 -3.71 1.10
CA ARG A 111 -13.60 -4.06 1.84
C ARG A 111 -13.56 -5.46 2.46
N SER A 112 -12.70 -6.34 1.95
CA SER A 112 -12.63 -7.74 2.37
C SER A 112 -11.69 -7.99 3.55
N VAL A 113 -11.00 -6.98 4.06
CA VAL A 113 -10.07 -7.16 5.18
C VAL A 113 -10.81 -7.41 6.49
N ASP A 114 -10.07 -7.92 7.48
CA ASP A 114 -10.61 -8.10 8.82
C ASP A 114 -11.24 -6.79 9.32
N PRO A 115 -12.52 -6.81 9.73
CA PRO A 115 -13.20 -5.61 10.25
C PRO A 115 -12.47 -4.92 11.40
N GLU A 116 -11.66 -5.66 12.16
CA GLU A 116 -10.90 -5.14 13.30
C GLU A 116 -9.58 -4.48 12.90
N ALA A 117 -9.17 -4.60 11.64
CA ALA A 117 -7.92 -3.98 11.17
C ALA A 117 -8.02 -2.45 11.29
N GLY A 118 -7.00 -1.83 11.86
CA GLY A 118 -6.91 -0.38 11.98
C GLY A 118 -6.27 0.27 10.77
N THR A 119 -5.15 -0.27 10.33
CA THR A 119 -4.37 0.26 9.19
C THR A 119 -4.19 -0.82 8.14
N VAL A 120 -4.55 -0.50 6.91
CA VAL A 120 -4.41 -1.37 5.74
C VAL A 120 -3.45 -0.69 4.74
N LEU A 121 -2.46 -1.44 4.28
CA LEU A 121 -1.54 -1.02 3.23
C LEU A 121 -1.85 -1.79 1.95
N LEU A 122 -2.16 -1.08 0.88
CA LEU A 122 -2.35 -1.65 -0.45
C LEU A 122 -1.18 -1.28 -1.35
N ILE A 123 -0.48 -2.29 -1.87
CA ILE A 123 0.63 -2.11 -2.81
C ILE A 123 0.21 -2.64 -4.17
N ALA A 124 0.08 -1.76 -5.13
CA ALA A 124 -0.45 -2.13 -6.45
C ALA A 124 0.16 -1.26 -7.56
N HIS A 125 -0.56 -1.14 -8.65
CA HIS A 125 -0.09 -0.59 -9.91
C HIS A 125 -0.98 0.53 -10.41
N ASN A 126 -0.42 1.39 -11.27
CA ASN A 126 -1.21 2.30 -12.09
C ASN A 126 -1.80 1.54 -13.31
N PRO A 127 -2.92 1.99 -13.84
CA PRO A 127 -3.68 3.17 -13.39
C PRO A 127 -4.59 2.91 -12.18
N GLY A 128 -4.81 1.65 -11.81
CA GLY A 128 -5.81 1.26 -10.81
C GLY A 128 -5.67 1.98 -9.48
N ILE A 129 -4.45 2.02 -8.92
CA ILE A 129 -4.24 2.60 -7.60
C ILE A 129 -4.43 4.12 -7.59
N SER A 130 -4.03 4.81 -8.66
CA SER A 130 -4.27 6.26 -8.80
C SER A 130 -5.75 6.57 -8.94
N LEU A 131 -6.46 5.76 -9.73
CA LEU A 131 -7.91 5.91 -9.92
C LEU A 131 -8.66 5.60 -8.62
N LEU A 132 -8.18 4.66 -7.82
CA LEU A 132 -8.77 4.39 -6.50
C LEU A 132 -8.65 5.62 -5.58
N SER A 133 -7.47 6.23 -5.52
CA SER A 133 -7.29 7.45 -4.71
C SER A 133 -8.24 8.57 -5.19
N ALA A 134 -8.37 8.75 -6.49
CA ALA A 134 -9.28 9.74 -7.06
C ALA A 134 -10.75 9.41 -6.77
N LEU A 135 -11.11 8.13 -6.75
CA LEU A 135 -12.46 7.69 -6.39
C LEU A 135 -12.77 8.01 -4.92
N LEU A 136 -11.79 7.80 -4.03
CA LEU A 136 -11.96 8.00 -2.59
C LEU A 136 -12.01 9.48 -2.20
N ASP A 137 -11.22 10.32 -2.86
CA ASP A 137 -11.19 11.77 -2.60
C ASP A 137 -10.84 12.53 -3.89
N PRO A 138 -11.83 12.78 -4.74
CA PRO A 138 -11.57 13.42 -6.05
C PRO A 138 -11.07 14.87 -5.92
N GLU A 139 -11.36 15.55 -4.82
CA GLU A 139 -10.94 16.94 -4.63
C GLU A 139 -9.46 17.07 -4.30
N ARG A 140 -8.91 16.10 -3.53
CA ARG A 140 -7.52 16.16 -3.05
C ARG A 140 -6.58 15.24 -3.80
N ALA A 141 -7.10 14.26 -4.53
CA ALA A 141 -6.26 13.36 -5.31
C ALA A 141 -5.51 14.14 -6.41
N ASP A 142 -4.24 13.79 -6.61
CA ASP A 142 -3.44 14.41 -7.67
C ASP A 142 -3.97 13.96 -9.03
N PRO A 143 -4.32 14.88 -9.93
CA PRO A 143 -4.79 14.53 -11.27
C PRO A 143 -3.73 13.79 -12.10
N ASP A 144 -2.44 13.96 -11.78
CA ASP A 144 -1.35 13.23 -12.45
C ASP A 144 -1.13 11.84 -11.87
N GLY A 145 -1.83 11.50 -10.78
CA GLY A 145 -1.75 10.19 -10.15
C GLY A 145 -0.50 9.97 -9.30
N LEU A 146 -0.32 8.72 -8.88
CA LEU A 146 0.84 8.30 -8.08
C LEU A 146 2.04 7.99 -8.98
N ARG A 147 3.21 8.51 -8.59
CA ARG A 147 4.50 8.08 -9.16
C ARG A 147 4.93 6.79 -8.49
N THR A 148 6.00 6.18 -9.00
CA THR A 148 6.59 5.01 -8.32
C THR A 148 6.96 5.37 -6.89
N THR A 149 6.63 4.50 -5.95
CA THR A 149 6.83 4.62 -4.50
C THR A 149 5.97 5.70 -3.81
N ASP A 150 5.15 6.45 -4.54
CA ASP A 150 4.27 7.44 -3.92
C ASP A 150 3.33 6.77 -2.91
N ILE A 151 3.20 7.43 -1.77
CA ILE A 151 2.30 7.06 -0.69
C ILE A 151 1.19 8.09 -0.60
N VAL A 152 -0.05 7.65 -0.52
CA VAL A 152 -1.18 8.50 -0.12
C VAL A 152 -1.92 7.83 1.03
N VAL A 153 -2.41 8.64 1.96
CA VAL A 153 -3.10 8.18 3.17
C VAL A 153 -4.53 8.69 3.14
N HIS A 154 -5.47 7.76 3.19
CA HIS A 154 -6.90 8.04 3.28
C HIS A 154 -7.46 7.57 4.61
N HIS A 155 -8.48 8.27 5.10
CA HIS A 155 -9.15 7.89 6.35
C HIS A 155 -10.64 7.65 6.12
N PRO A 156 -11.02 6.38 5.81
CA PRO A 156 -12.43 6.05 5.70
C PRO A 156 -13.18 6.30 7.01
N ALA A 157 -14.36 6.89 6.93
CA ALA A 157 -15.21 7.14 8.09
C ALA A 157 -16.13 5.95 8.42
N THR A 158 -16.16 4.96 7.54
CA THR A 158 -17.04 3.80 7.64
C THR A 158 -16.23 2.53 7.97
N PRO A 159 -16.88 1.45 8.44
CA PRO A 159 -16.24 0.13 8.51
C PRO A 159 -15.71 -0.31 7.14
N TRP A 160 -14.70 -1.19 7.14
CA TRP A 160 -14.08 -1.63 5.88
C TRP A 160 -15.06 -2.15 4.85
N PRO A 161 -16.07 -2.99 5.19
CA PRO A 161 -17.04 -3.47 4.20
C PRO A 161 -17.85 -2.36 3.52
N ASP A 162 -17.97 -1.21 4.15
CA ASP A 162 -18.79 -0.09 3.69
C ASP A 162 -17.96 1.06 3.09
N VAL A 163 -16.64 0.90 2.96
CA VAL A 163 -15.78 1.95 2.39
C VAL A 163 -16.27 2.31 1.00
N SER A 164 -16.47 3.60 0.79
CA SER A 164 -17.00 4.17 -0.44
C SER A 164 -16.30 5.51 -0.70
N PRO A 165 -16.62 6.19 -1.81
CA PRO A 165 -16.18 7.58 -1.99
C PRO A 165 -16.46 8.39 -0.72
N HIS A 166 -15.59 9.31 -0.35
CA HIS A 166 -15.57 10.13 0.87
C HIS A 166 -14.63 9.57 1.96
N ALA A 167 -13.51 9.02 1.54
CA ALA A 167 -12.40 8.72 2.43
C ALA A 167 -11.34 9.82 2.26
N PRO A 168 -11.30 10.84 3.15
CA PRO A 168 -10.42 11.99 2.95
C PRO A 168 -8.95 11.61 2.84
N LEU A 169 -8.28 12.20 1.85
CA LEU A 169 -6.83 12.12 1.69
C LEU A 169 -6.19 13.14 2.67
N THR A 170 -5.37 12.66 3.59
CA THR A 170 -4.79 13.49 4.65
C THR A 170 -3.30 13.67 4.54
N ALA A 171 -2.61 12.80 3.81
CA ALA A 171 -1.17 12.89 3.64
C ALA A 171 -0.75 12.31 2.29
N ARG A 172 0.32 12.86 1.77
CA ARG A 172 0.96 12.41 0.54
C ARG A 172 2.46 12.54 0.71
N HIS A 173 3.22 11.56 0.24
CA HIS A 173 4.68 11.57 0.34
C HIS A 173 5.30 10.81 -0.82
N THR A 174 6.42 11.33 -1.31
CA THR A 174 7.23 10.67 -2.35
C THR A 174 8.58 10.29 -1.73
N PRO A 175 8.71 9.07 -1.16
CA PRO A 175 9.97 8.65 -0.57
C PRO A 175 11.06 8.47 -1.63
N ARG A 176 12.28 8.86 -1.24
CA ARG A 176 13.49 8.60 -2.04
C ARG A 176 14.60 8.19 -1.09
N GLY A 177 15.24 7.10 -1.41
CA GLY A 177 16.35 6.57 -0.63
C GLY A 177 17.73 6.96 -1.14
#